data_6352e8f0ca5af0dfad27b989ab9d2ef0
#
_entry.id   6352e8f0ca5af0dfad27b989ab9d2ef0
#
_cell.length_a   1.000
_cell.length_b   1.000
_cell.length_c   1.000
_cell.angle_alpha   90.00
_cell.angle_beta   90.00
_cell.angle_gamma   90.00
#
_symmetry.space_group_name_H-M   'P 1'
#
loop_
_entity.id
_entity.type
_entity.pdbx_description
1 polymer ?
#
loop_
_entity_poly.entity_id
_entity_poly.type
_entity_poly.pdbx_seq_one_letter_code
_entity_poly.pdbx_strand_id
1 'polypeptide(L)'
;MKPNDVVSNLPNNPTPNTHASVDSAQQEQQAGLDFVRQVITDDLAAGRAKQIVTRFPPEPNGYLHIGHVKAICLNFGVAEEFNGLCNLRFDDTNPDAEEQEYVDGIANDVKWLGFSWNGEPRYASGYFDQLYAWAIQLIEQGDAYVDLQSPEEIKLNRGSFVEPGKNSPYRDASVEENLARFEKMRNGELKEGEAVLRAKIDMASPNVHMRDPILYRVLHSEHHQTGDKWKIYPMYDYAHPLSDAIEGITHSLCTLEFQDHRPFYDWIVEKVKSKAVPHQYESSRLNVDYTITSKRKLRKLVEGGYVNGWDDPRMPTVVG
;
A
#
# COMPACT_ATOMS: atom_id res chain seq x y z
N MET A 1 78.37 -0.35 -39.03
CA MET A 1 79.25 0.36 -38.07
C MET A 1 78.61 0.20 -36.70
N LYS A 2 79.29 -0.54 -35.85
CA LYS A 2 79.12 -0.65 -34.38
C LYS A 2 79.77 0.58 -33.73
N PRO A 3 79.77 0.70 -32.41
CA PRO A 3 78.74 0.78 -31.31
C PRO A 3 79.00 2.02 -30.44
N ASN A 4 78.25 2.17 -29.34
CA ASN A 4 78.98 2.36 -28.06
C ASN A 4 77.99 2.35 -26.88
N ASP A 5 78.37 1.58 -25.90
CA ASP A 5 77.90 1.42 -24.53
C ASP A 5 77.85 2.71 -23.75
N VAL A 6 76.87 2.85 -22.84
CA VAL A 6 77.16 3.41 -21.53
C VAL A 6 76.28 2.70 -20.47
N VAL A 7 77.00 2.28 -19.44
CA VAL A 7 76.71 1.46 -18.31
C VAL A 7 75.87 2.23 -17.24
N SER A 8 74.92 1.51 -16.60
CA SER A 8 74.54 1.46 -15.17
C SER A 8 74.34 2.74 -14.38
N ASN A 9 73.19 2.78 -13.73
CA ASN A 9 73.09 2.90 -12.26
C ASN A 9 71.62 2.69 -11.80
N LEU A 10 71.36 1.57 -11.13
CA LEU A 10 70.20 1.32 -10.31
C LEU A 10 70.52 1.80 -8.90
N PRO A 11 69.55 2.47 -8.22
CA PRO A 11 69.53 2.49 -6.77
C PRO A 11 68.43 1.62 -6.19
N ASN A 12 68.85 0.93 -5.18
CA ASN A 12 68.17 0.10 -4.21
C ASN A 12 66.70 0.29 -3.99
N ASN A 13 65.98 -0.83 -4.04
CA ASN A 13 64.65 -1.06 -3.53
C ASN A 13 64.66 -1.10 -2.00
N PRO A 14 63.82 -0.34 -1.28
CA PRO A 14 63.48 -0.64 0.10
C PRO A 14 62.34 -1.64 0.18
N THR A 15 62.52 -2.61 1.03
CA THR A 15 61.57 -3.63 1.49
C THR A 15 60.16 -3.09 1.78
N PRO A 16 59.05 -3.84 1.46
CA PRO A 16 57.72 -3.41 1.79
C PRO A 16 57.45 -3.57 3.29
N ASN A 17 57.07 -2.47 3.91
CA ASN A 17 56.59 -2.40 5.27
C ASN A 17 55.20 -3.01 5.37
N THR A 18 55.11 -4.20 5.98
CA THR A 18 53.87 -4.90 6.32
C THR A 18 53.21 -4.25 7.56
N HIS A 19 52.52 -3.16 7.42
CA HIS A 19 51.54 -2.62 8.42
C HIS A 19 50.63 -1.59 7.77
N ALA A 20 49.71 -2.04 6.90
CA ALA A 20 48.53 -1.22 6.47
C ALA A 20 47.50 -2.13 5.81
N SER A 21 46.83 -2.97 6.57
CA SER A 21 45.72 -3.77 6.03
C SER A 21 44.68 -4.20 7.10
N VAL A 22 44.38 -3.36 8.09
CA VAL A 22 43.27 -3.65 9.03
C VAL A 22 42.27 -2.51 9.13
N ASP A 23 42.63 -1.30 8.67
CA ASP A 23 41.72 -0.14 8.81
C ASP A 23 40.81 0.14 7.59
N SER A 24 41.03 -0.49 6.44
CA SER A 24 40.21 -0.25 5.25
C SER A 24 38.89 -1.06 5.22
N ALA A 25 38.79 -2.13 5.97
CA ALA A 25 37.56 -2.95 6.04
C ALA A 25 36.51 -2.40 7.02
N GLN A 26 36.88 -1.45 7.90
CA GLN A 26 35.96 -0.82 8.85
C GLN A 26 35.44 0.54 8.37
N GLN A 27 35.96 1.11 7.30
CA GLN A 27 35.48 2.38 6.73
C GLN A 27 34.46 2.24 5.60
N GLU A 28 34.20 1.01 5.08
CA GLU A 28 33.15 0.78 4.08
C GLU A 28 31.74 0.58 4.69
N GLN A 29 31.58 0.63 5.99
CA GLN A 29 30.30 0.38 6.70
C GLN A 29 29.56 1.63 7.19
N GLN A 30 29.85 2.81 6.67
CA GLN A 30 29.03 4.01 6.93
C GLN A 30 28.52 4.67 5.65
N ALA A 31 28.02 3.90 4.69
CA ALA A 31 27.00 4.40 3.79
C ALA A 31 25.76 4.65 4.66
N GLY A 32 25.32 5.94 4.82
CA GLY A 32 24.18 6.27 5.64
C GLY A 32 22.98 5.43 5.25
N LEU A 33 22.24 4.94 6.25
CA LEU A 33 21.00 4.20 6.03
C LEU A 33 20.05 5.03 5.18
N ASP A 34 19.30 4.40 4.29
CA ASP A 34 18.17 5.07 3.65
C ASP A 34 17.08 5.41 4.68
N PHE A 35 16.16 6.30 4.31
CA PHE A 35 15.10 6.79 5.19
C PHE A 35 14.31 5.66 5.88
N VAL A 36 13.92 4.62 5.15
CA VAL A 36 13.12 3.51 5.70
C VAL A 36 13.91 2.74 6.75
N ARG A 37 15.17 2.38 6.43
CA ARG A 37 16.06 1.67 7.36
C ARG A 37 16.40 2.50 8.59
N GLN A 38 16.56 3.82 8.42
CA GLN A 38 16.79 4.71 9.55
C GLN A 38 15.59 4.73 10.49
N VAL A 39 14.36 4.90 9.96
CA VAL A 39 13.13 4.87 10.76
C VAL A 39 12.99 3.54 11.52
N ILE A 40 13.19 2.41 10.84
CA ILE A 40 13.12 1.09 11.47
C ILE A 40 14.14 0.97 12.62
N THR A 41 15.39 1.41 12.38
CA THR A 41 16.45 1.38 13.40
C THR A 41 16.07 2.22 14.61
N ASP A 42 15.56 3.43 14.39
CA ASP A 42 15.14 4.34 15.45
C ASP A 42 13.93 3.80 16.23
N ASP A 43 12.98 3.14 15.56
CA ASP A 43 11.81 2.54 16.19
C ASP A 43 12.16 1.33 17.07
N LEU A 44 13.08 0.49 16.60
CA LEU A 44 13.60 -0.63 17.38
C LEU A 44 14.40 -0.14 18.60
N ALA A 45 15.31 0.84 18.41
CA ALA A 45 16.12 1.40 19.48
C ALA A 45 15.27 2.10 20.54
N ALA A 46 14.21 2.79 20.14
CA ALA A 46 13.27 3.45 21.05
C ALA A 46 12.23 2.48 21.69
N GLY A 47 12.21 1.22 21.28
CA GLY A 47 11.24 0.23 21.75
C GLY A 47 9.81 0.47 21.26
N ARG A 48 9.61 1.29 20.24
CA ARG A 48 8.29 1.52 19.61
C ARG A 48 7.79 0.27 18.86
N ALA A 49 8.71 -0.51 18.31
CA ALA A 49 8.44 -1.83 17.78
C ALA A 49 9.37 -2.86 18.42
N LYS A 50 8.85 -4.05 18.74
CA LYS A 50 9.65 -5.19 19.24
C LYS A 50 10.14 -6.08 18.11
N GLN A 51 9.38 -6.15 17.05
CA GLN A 51 9.64 -6.88 15.81
C GLN A 51 9.07 -6.07 14.66
N ILE A 52 9.76 -6.05 13.55
CA ILE A 52 9.28 -5.40 12.33
C ILE A 52 8.30 -6.32 11.63
N VAL A 53 7.12 -5.79 11.31
CA VAL A 53 6.10 -6.46 10.51
C VAL A 53 5.70 -5.52 9.39
N THR A 54 6.01 -5.93 8.16
CA THR A 54 5.62 -5.25 6.93
C THR A 54 4.59 -6.07 6.16
N ARG A 55 4.11 -5.58 5.03
CA ARG A 55 3.23 -6.31 4.13
C ARG A 55 3.39 -5.83 2.69
N PHE A 56 3.17 -6.74 1.77
CA PHE A 56 2.93 -6.44 0.36
C PHE A 56 1.45 -6.66 0.08
N PRO A 57 0.65 -5.58 -0.21
CA PRO A 57 -0.81 -5.65 -0.34
C PRO A 57 -1.26 -5.43 -1.81
N PRO A 58 -1.00 -6.36 -2.75
CA PRO A 58 -1.43 -6.19 -4.12
C PRO A 58 -2.94 -6.35 -4.29
N GLU A 59 -3.55 -5.54 -5.18
CA GLU A 59 -4.87 -5.83 -5.72
C GLU A 59 -4.77 -6.96 -6.76
N PRO A 60 -5.59 -8.05 -6.65
CA PRO A 60 -5.55 -9.16 -7.57
C PRO A 60 -6.33 -8.88 -8.87
N ASN A 61 -5.98 -7.79 -9.57
CA ASN A 61 -6.66 -7.27 -10.76
C ASN A 61 -5.74 -7.16 -11.99
N GLY A 62 -4.65 -7.93 -12.01
CA GLY A 62 -3.70 -8.00 -13.12
C GLY A 62 -2.30 -8.43 -12.66
N TYR A 63 -1.47 -8.79 -13.62
CA TYR A 63 -0.09 -9.22 -13.37
C TYR A 63 0.80 -8.09 -12.84
N LEU A 64 1.84 -8.49 -12.09
CA LEU A 64 2.82 -7.56 -11.54
C LEU A 64 3.73 -7.00 -12.64
N HIS A 65 4.13 -5.76 -12.50
CA HIS A 65 5.11 -5.09 -13.34
C HIS A 65 6.32 -4.61 -12.51
N ILE A 66 7.35 -4.13 -13.16
CA ILE A 66 8.61 -3.69 -12.53
C ILE A 66 8.43 -2.71 -11.37
N GLY A 67 7.37 -1.88 -11.39
CA GLY A 67 7.05 -0.99 -10.28
C GLY A 67 6.65 -1.74 -8.99
N HIS A 68 5.98 -2.90 -9.12
CA HIS A 68 5.64 -3.74 -7.97
C HIS A 68 6.88 -4.48 -7.42
N VAL A 69 7.84 -4.85 -8.29
CA VAL A 69 9.10 -5.48 -7.87
C VAL A 69 9.83 -4.62 -6.83
N LYS A 70 9.89 -3.30 -7.06
CA LYS A 70 10.47 -2.39 -6.05
C LYS A 70 9.76 -2.48 -4.71
N ALA A 71 8.42 -2.49 -4.70
CA ALA A 71 7.64 -2.59 -3.46
C ALA A 71 7.85 -3.93 -2.76
N ILE A 72 7.93 -5.03 -3.52
CA ILE A 72 8.23 -6.36 -3.01
C ILE A 72 9.62 -6.37 -2.37
N CYS A 73 10.65 -5.97 -3.11
CA CYS A 73 12.03 -5.94 -2.60
C CYS A 73 12.18 -5.04 -1.36
N LEU A 74 11.44 -3.92 -1.30
CA LEU A 74 11.48 -3.05 -0.13
C LEU A 74 10.81 -3.73 1.09
N ASN A 75 9.56 -4.19 0.96
CA ASN A 75 8.81 -4.74 2.09
C ASN A 75 9.42 -6.05 2.61
N PHE A 76 9.73 -6.99 1.73
CA PHE A 76 10.34 -8.25 2.11
C PHE A 76 11.80 -8.07 2.52
N GLY A 77 12.58 -7.28 1.78
CA GLY A 77 14.00 -7.06 2.06
C GLY A 77 14.25 -6.43 3.42
N VAL A 78 13.50 -5.39 3.81
CA VAL A 78 13.67 -4.81 5.16
C VAL A 78 13.18 -5.77 6.26
N ALA A 79 12.15 -6.56 6.00
CA ALA A 79 11.71 -7.57 6.96
C ALA A 79 12.83 -8.61 7.18
N GLU A 80 13.44 -9.14 6.15
CA GLU A 80 14.57 -10.08 6.24
C GLU A 80 15.77 -9.44 6.95
N GLU A 81 16.17 -8.23 6.55
CA GLU A 81 17.32 -7.51 7.10
C GLU A 81 17.22 -7.28 8.60
N PHE A 82 16.01 -6.96 9.09
CA PHE A 82 15.76 -6.70 10.51
C PHE A 82 15.18 -7.90 11.28
N ASN A 83 15.27 -9.13 10.74
CA ASN A 83 14.71 -10.35 11.32
C ASN A 83 13.24 -10.22 11.70
N GLY A 84 12.50 -9.50 10.88
CA GLY A 84 11.06 -9.26 11.01
C GLY A 84 10.23 -10.22 10.16
N LEU A 85 8.99 -9.82 9.91
CA LEU A 85 8.02 -10.59 9.14
C LEU A 85 7.46 -9.72 8.00
N CYS A 86 7.17 -10.33 6.86
CA CYS A 86 6.41 -9.68 5.79
C CYS A 86 5.19 -10.53 5.43
N ASN A 87 4.00 -9.91 5.47
CA ASN A 87 2.75 -10.55 5.07
C ASN A 87 2.49 -10.33 3.58
N LEU A 88 1.92 -11.33 2.90
CA LEU A 88 1.26 -11.16 1.63
C LEU A 88 -0.24 -11.01 1.90
N ARG A 89 -0.83 -9.86 1.57
CA ARG A 89 -2.26 -9.59 1.71
C ARG A 89 -2.84 -9.14 0.39
N PHE A 90 -3.76 -9.88 -0.16
CA PHE A 90 -4.53 -9.44 -1.31
C PHE A 90 -5.55 -8.39 -0.86
N ASP A 91 -5.47 -7.20 -1.48
CA ASP A 91 -6.47 -6.15 -1.28
C ASP A 91 -7.64 -6.40 -2.25
N ASP A 92 -8.49 -7.33 -1.84
CA ASP A 92 -9.66 -7.80 -2.56
C ASP A 92 -10.94 -7.09 -2.10
N THR A 93 -10.94 -5.76 -2.14
CA THR A 93 -12.09 -4.92 -1.75
C THR A 93 -12.99 -4.53 -2.91
N ASN A 94 -12.65 -4.90 -4.14
CA ASN A 94 -13.40 -4.57 -5.35
C ASN A 94 -13.74 -5.81 -6.19
N PRO A 95 -14.90 -6.46 -5.96
CA PRO A 95 -15.27 -7.72 -6.60
C PRO A 95 -15.33 -7.67 -8.12
N ASP A 96 -15.55 -6.50 -8.74
CA ASP A 96 -15.67 -6.35 -10.19
C ASP A 96 -14.36 -6.52 -10.96
N ALA A 97 -13.22 -6.53 -10.27
CA ALA A 97 -11.91 -6.47 -10.91
C ALA A 97 -10.96 -7.60 -10.50
N GLU A 98 -11.40 -8.52 -9.64
CA GLU A 98 -10.54 -9.50 -8.97
C GLU A 98 -10.74 -10.91 -9.53
N GLU A 99 -9.63 -11.56 -9.86
CA GLU A 99 -9.63 -12.90 -10.45
C GLU A 99 -8.59 -13.81 -9.77
N GLN A 100 -8.95 -15.09 -9.58
CA GLN A 100 -8.07 -16.09 -8.95
C GLN A 100 -6.75 -16.27 -9.72
N GLU A 101 -6.78 -16.13 -11.05
CA GLU A 101 -5.58 -16.21 -11.89
C GLU A 101 -4.52 -15.19 -11.44
N TYR A 102 -4.92 -13.96 -11.10
CA TYR A 102 -3.98 -12.93 -10.63
C TYR A 102 -3.47 -13.19 -9.21
N VAL A 103 -4.30 -13.78 -8.35
CA VAL A 103 -3.85 -14.23 -7.01
C VAL A 103 -2.71 -15.23 -7.14
N ASP A 104 -2.89 -16.26 -7.96
CA ASP A 104 -1.91 -17.31 -8.18
C ASP A 104 -0.64 -16.76 -8.88
N GLY A 105 -0.82 -15.90 -9.88
CA GLY A 105 0.28 -15.24 -10.58
C GLY A 105 1.13 -14.39 -9.66
N ILE A 106 0.52 -13.54 -8.85
CA ILE A 106 1.21 -12.66 -7.88
C ILE A 106 1.98 -13.50 -6.84
N ALA A 107 1.37 -14.56 -6.30
CA ALA A 107 2.04 -15.44 -5.35
C ALA A 107 3.26 -16.13 -5.97
N ASN A 108 3.17 -16.56 -7.23
CA ASN A 108 4.28 -17.15 -7.96
C ASN A 108 5.38 -16.12 -8.23
N ASP A 109 5.04 -14.89 -8.61
CA ASP A 109 5.98 -13.80 -8.85
C ASP A 109 6.81 -13.47 -7.61
N VAL A 110 6.18 -13.39 -6.43
CA VAL A 110 6.87 -13.16 -5.15
C VAL A 110 7.86 -14.27 -4.86
N LYS A 111 7.49 -15.55 -5.07
CA LYS A 111 8.37 -16.70 -4.91
C LYS A 111 9.52 -16.70 -5.92
N TRP A 112 9.22 -16.36 -7.17
CA TRP A 112 10.22 -16.27 -8.23
C TRP A 112 11.28 -15.21 -7.94
N LEU A 113 10.88 -14.10 -7.31
CA LEU A 113 11.78 -13.06 -6.82
C LEU A 113 12.63 -13.50 -5.60
N GLY A 114 12.43 -14.72 -5.09
CA GLY A 114 13.20 -15.31 -4.00
C GLY A 114 12.65 -15.04 -2.61
N PHE A 115 11.44 -14.44 -2.49
CA PHE A 115 10.82 -14.12 -1.20
C PHE A 115 9.78 -15.14 -0.76
N SER A 116 9.60 -15.21 0.56
CA SER A 116 8.51 -15.95 1.21
C SER A 116 7.79 -15.06 2.22
N TRP A 117 6.49 -15.23 2.34
CA TRP A 117 5.67 -14.46 3.28
C TRP A 117 5.41 -15.21 4.57
N ASN A 118 4.98 -14.48 5.58
CA ASN A 118 4.67 -14.98 6.91
C ASN A 118 3.30 -15.69 6.94
N GLY A 119 3.31 -17.01 7.16
CA GLY A 119 2.10 -17.83 7.24
C GLY A 119 1.40 -18.01 5.89
N GLU A 120 0.05 -18.03 5.91
CA GLU A 120 -0.76 -18.13 4.70
C GLU A 120 -1.01 -16.76 4.08
N PRO A 121 -1.26 -16.67 2.76
CA PRO A 121 -1.73 -15.44 2.12
C PRO A 121 -3.01 -14.95 2.79
N ARG A 122 -3.11 -13.65 3.00
CA ARG A 122 -4.26 -13.01 3.63
C ARG A 122 -5.09 -12.27 2.59
N TYR A 123 -6.35 -12.04 2.94
CA TYR A 123 -7.31 -11.35 2.09
C TYR A 123 -8.00 -10.26 2.90
N ALA A 124 -8.16 -9.07 2.34
CA ALA A 124 -8.88 -7.98 2.99
C ALA A 124 -10.35 -8.37 3.23
N SER A 125 -10.93 -9.17 2.34
CA SER A 125 -12.29 -9.72 2.48
C SER A 125 -12.45 -10.63 3.71
N GLY A 126 -11.37 -11.26 4.19
CA GLY A 126 -11.37 -12.03 5.43
C GLY A 126 -11.62 -11.18 6.68
N TYR A 127 -11.48 -9.87 6.56
CA TYR A 127 -11.69 -8.92 7.66
C TYR A 127 -13.01 -8.14 7.56
N PHE A 128 -13.85 -8.38 6.56
CA PHE A 128 -15.07 -7.62 6.32
C PHE A 128 -16.03 -7.60 7.51
N ASP A 129 -16.17 -8.69 8.24
CA ASP A 129 -17.01 -8.72 9.44
C ASP A 129 -16.47 -7.75 10.52
N GLN A 130 -15.15 -7.68 10.73
CA GLN A 130 -14.53 -6.77 11.68
C GLN A 130 -14.58 -5.32 11.19
N LEU A 131 -14.33 -5.08 9.90
CA LEU A 131 -14.45 -3.76 9.28
C LEU A 131 -15.87 -3.23 9.40
N TYR A 132 -16.89 -4.08 9.19
CA TYR A 132 -18.29 -3.73 9.37
C TYR A 132 -18.62 -3.38 10.83
N ALA A 133 -18.13 -4.16 11.78
CA ALA A 133 -18.31 -3.86 13.21
C ALA A 133 -17.68 -2.52 13.61
N TRP A 134 -16.52 -2.19 13.09
CA TRP A 134 -15.91 -0.88 13.31
C TRP A 134 -16.64 0.27 12.63
N ALA A 135 -17.27 0.04 11.47
CA ALA A 135 -18.12 1.03 10.82
C ALA A 135 -19.35 1.36 11.68
N ILE A 136 -19.98 0.34 12.28
CA ILE A 136 -21.06 0.54 13.27
C ILE A 136 -20.57 1.36 14.47
N GLN A 137 -19.41 0.98 15.04
CA GLN A 137 -18.80 1.73 16.14
C GLN A 137 -18.60 3.21 15.81
N LEU A 138 -18.09 3.52 14.60
CA LEU A 138 -17.92 4.92 14.16
C LEU A 138 -19.25 5.67 14.07
N ILE A 139 -20.31 5.03 13.60
CA ILE A 139 -21.66 5.63 13.58
C ILE A 139 -22.13 5.91 15.01
N GLU A 140 -21.99 4.95 15.92
CA GLU A 140 -22.39 5.07 17.32
C GLU A 140 -21.61 6.18 18.05
N GLN A 141 -20.34 6.41 17.68
CA GLN A 141 -19.52 7.51 18.21
C GLN A 141 -19.83 8.87 17.57
N GLY A 142 -20.66 8.92 16.51
CA GLY A 142 -20.93 10.13 15.74
C GLY A 142 -19.78 10.53 14.81
N ASP A 143 -18.83 9.63 14.55
CA ASP A 143 -17.67 9.83 13.67
C ASP A 143 -17.93 9.38 12.22
N ALA A 144 -19.12 8.83 11.93
CA ALA A 144 -19.56 8.46 10.58
C ALA A 144 -21.04 8.69 10.37
N TYR A 145 -21.45 8.91 9.13
CA TYR A 145 -22.84 9.11 8.74
C TYR A 145 -23.13 8.54 7.35
N VAL A 146 -24.38 8.17 7.09
CA VAL A 146 -24.82 7.72 5.77
C VAL A 146 -25.28 8.93 4.97
N ASP A 147 -24.63 9.15 3.84
CA ASP A 147 -24.91 10.20 2.88
C ASP A 147 -25.74 9.64 1.71
N LEU A 148 -26.89 10.24 1.45
CA LEU A 148 -27.80 9.87 0.37
C LEU A 148 -27.65 10.81 -0.86
N GLN A 149 -26.61 11.62 -0.90
CA GLN A 149 -26.29 12.42 -2.09
C GLN A 149 -25.80 11.50 -3.22
N SER A 150 -26.13 11.88 -4.45
CA SER A 150 -25.57 11.23 -5.63
C SER A 150 -24.04 11.40 -5.71
N PRO A 151 -23.33 10.53 -6.46
CA PRO A 151 -21.90 10.67 -6.68
C PRO A 151 -21.48 12.03 -7.23
N GLU A 152 -22.32 12.63 -8.10
CA GLU A 152 -22.12 13.95 -8.70
C GLU A 152 -22.22 15.06 -7.65
N GLU A 153 -23.22 14.99 -6.77
CA GLU A 153 -23.40 15.95 -5.66
C GLU A 153 -22.24 15.85 -4.65
N ILE A 154 -21.83 14.65 -4.27
CA ILE A 154 -20.68 14.43 -3.38
C ILE A 154 -19.41 15.01 -4.01
N LYS A 155 -19.18 14.77 -5.29
CA LYS A 155 -18.02 15.30 -6.02
C LYS A 155 -18.05 16.83 -6.08
N LEU A 156 -19.22 17.44 -6.35
CA LEU A 156 -19.40 18.89 -6.39
C LEU A 156 -19.19 19.50 -5.00
N ASN A 157 -19.81 18.92 -3.97
CA ASN A 157 -19.76 19.44 -2.61
C ASN A 157 -18.42 19.21 -1.91
N ARG A 158 -17.55 18.31 -2.42
CA ARG A 158 -16.18 18.14 -1.90
C ARG A 158 -15.33 19.38 -2.12
N GLY A 159 -15.68 20.23 -3.10
CA GLY A 159 -14.91 21.42 -3.44
C GLY A 159 -13.63 21.11 -4.24
N SER A 160 -12.69 22.05 -4.21
CA SER A 160 -11.42 21.95 -4.94
C SER A 160 -10.22 22.18 -4.02
N PHE A 161 -9.01 22.20 -4.55
CA PHE A 161 -7.80 22.51 -3.77
C PHE A 161 -7.80 23.97 -3.24
N VAL A 162 -8.55 24.86 -3.85
CA VAL A 162 -8.63 26.29 -3.50
C VAL A 162 -9.97 26.67 -2.86
N GLU A 163 -10.97 25.82 -2.96
CA GLU A 163 -12.31 26.05 -2.41
C GLU A 163 -12.65 24.97 -1.38
N PRO A 164 -13.11 25.33 -0.18
CA PRO A 164 -13.55 24.37 0.83
C PRO A 164 -14.76 23.57 0.31
N GLY A 165 -14.94 22.40 0.88
CA GLY A 165 -16.14 21.60 0.64
C GLY A 165 -17.35 22.16 1.40
N LYS A 166 -18.53 21.62 1.09
CA LYS A 166 -19.82 21.91 1.74
C LYS A 166 -20.30 20.68 2.48
N ASN A 167 -20.84 20.88 3.68
CA ASN A 167 -21.46 19.81 4.44
C ASN A 167 -22.62 19.19 3.67
N SER A 168 -22.73 17.85 3.73
CA SER A 168 -23.91 17.14 3.27
C SER A 168 -25.14 17.50 4.14
N PRO A 169 -26.35 17.59 3.56
CA PRO A 169 -27.58 17.75 4.34
C PRO A 169 -27.86 16.55 5.27
N TYR A 170 -27.22 15.42 5.05
CA TYR A 170 -27.37 14.20 5.86
C TYR A 170 -26.33 14.07 6.97
N ARG A 171 -25.36 14.98 7.03
CA ARG A 171 -24.20 14.92 7.94
C ARG A 171 -24.57 14.92 9.41
N ASP A 172 -25.67 15.59 9.76
CA ASP A 172 -26.12 15.75 11.15
C ASP A 172 -27.35 14.90 11.47
N ALA A 173 -27.62 13.84 10.68
CA ALA A 173 -28.62 12.84 11.00
C ALA A 173 -28.29 12.12 12.33
N SER A 174 -29.33 11.64 13.05
CA SER A 174 -29.12 10.96 14.33
C SER A 174 -28.38 9.63 14.16
N VAL A 175 -27.84 9.12 15.27
CA VAL A 175 -27.17 7.81 15.29
C VAL A 175 -28.13 6.70 14.84
N GLU A 176 -29.37 6.73 15.33
CA GLU A 176 -30.42 5.76 15.01
C GLU A 176 -30.77 5.77 13.52
N GLU A 177 -30.90 6.96 12.92
CA GLU A 177 -31.15 7.09 11.48
C GLU A 177 -29.97 6.56 10.65
N ASN A 178 -28.74 6.86 11.05
CA ASN A 178 -27.55 6.40 10.37
C ASN A 178 -27.39 4.88 10.46
N LEU A 179 -27.62 4.27 11.61
CA LEU A 179 -27.61 2.81 11.78
C LEU A 179 -28.67 2.14 10.92
N ALA A 180 -29.91 2.65 10.92
CA ALA A 180 -31.00 2.11 10.10
C ALA A 180 -30.70 2.22 8.59
N ARG A 181 -30.10 3.32 8.13
CA ARG A 181 -29.68 3.50 6.74
C ARG A 181 -28.53 2.57 6.38
N PHE A 182 -27.54 2.41 7.26
CA PHE A 182 -26.40 1.53 7.04
C PHE A 182 -26.81 0.06 6.97
N GLU A 183 -27.78 -0.35 7.79
CA GLU A 183 -28.38 -1.68 7.72
C GLU A 183 -29.09 -1.91 6.38
N LYS A 184 -29.87 -0.94 5.87
CA LYS A 184 -30.47 -1.02 4.52
C LYS A 184 -29.42 -1.16 3.42
N MET A 185 -28.31 -0.41 3.51
CA MET A 185 -27.18 -0.60 2.58
C MET A 185 -26.66 -2.03 2.65
N ARG A 186 -26.44 -2.56 3.86
CA ARG A 186 -25.91 -3.92 4.10
C ARG A 186 -26.83 -5.02 3.56
N ASN A 187 -28.15 -4.83 3.68
CA ASN A 187 -29.19 -5.76 3.23
C ASN A 187 -29.45 -5.70 1.72
N GLY A 188 -28.82 -4.77 0.99
CA GLY A 188 -29.01 -4.60 -0.44
C GLY A 188 -30.36 -3.95 -0.81
N GLU A 189 -31.00 -3.24 0.11
CA GLU A 189 -32.26 -2.53 -0.12
C GLU A 189 -32.06 -1.23 -0.93
N LEU A 190 -30.81 -0.72 -0.98
CA LEU A 190 -30.43 0.47 -1.72
C LEU A 190 -29.60 0.09 -2.96
N LYS A 191 -29.77 0.86 -4.03
CA LYS A 191 -29.01 0.66 -5.28
C LYS A 191 -27.62 1.30 -5.21
N GLU A 192 -26.78 0.90 -6.12
CA GLU A 192 -25.47 1.53 -6.33
C GLU A 192 -25.63 3.02 -6.62
N GLY A 193 -24.82 3.83 -5.92
CA GLY A 193 -24.89 5.29 -6.00
C GLY A 193 -25.99 5.97 -5.20
N GLU A 194 -26.93 5.24 -4.57
CA GLU A 194 -27.99 5.82 -3.74
C GLU A 194 -27.54 6.18 -2.32
N ALA A 195 -26.51 5.52 -1.82
CA ALA A 195 -25.98 5.78 -0.49
C ALA A 195 -24.51 5.40 -0.37
N VAL A 196 -23.80 6.12 0.50
CA VAL A 196 -22.45 5.81 0.95
C VAL A 196 -22.33 6.07 2.45
N LEU A 197 -21.47 5.32 3.15
CA LEU A 197 -21.05 5.69 4.49
C LEU A 197 -19.83 6.61 4.39
N ARG A 198 -19.85 7.73 5.09
CA ARG A 198 -18.77 8.72 5.12
C ARG A 198 -18.26 8.94 6.53
N ALA A 199 -16.95 9.15 6.67
CA ALA A 199 -16.38 9.68 7.91
C ALA A 199 -16.85 11.12 8.14
N LYS A 200 -17.04 11.51 9.40
CA LYS A 200 -17.43 12.87 9.80
C LYS A 200 -16.21 13.58 10.36
N ILE A 201 -15.47 14.29 9.50
CA ILE A 201 -14.21 14.94 9.85
C ILE A 201 -14.30 16.46 9.67
N ASP A 202 -13.93 16.98 8.50
CA ASP A 202 -13.93 18.41 8.21
C ASP A 202 -14.03 18.69 6.71
N MET A 203 -15.18 19.18 6.26
CA MET A 203 -15.39 19.52 4.85
C MET A 203 -14.61 20.78 4.41
N ALA A 204 -14.05 21.55 5.35
CA ALA A 204 -13.21 22.71 5.06
C ALA A 204 -11.71 22.39 5.08
N SER A 205 -11.32 21.14 5.35
CA SER A 205 -9.91 20.73 5.41
C SER A 205 -9.15 21.11 4.13
N PRO A 206 -7.93 21.66 4.21
CA PRO A 206 -7.07 21.88 3.05
C PRO A 206 -6.69 20.57 2.36
N ASN A 207 -6.61 19.47 3.11
CA ASN A 207 -6.43 18.13 2.57
C ASN A 207 -7.78 17.55 2.13
N VAL A 208 -7.97 17.36 0.83
CA VAL A 208 -9.22 16.84 0.26
C VAL A 208 -9.57 15.41 0.70
N HIS A 209 -8.57 14.62 1.12
CA HIS A 209 -8.77 13.28 1.67
C HIS A 209 -9.37 13.28 3.08
N MET A 210 -9.35 14.42 3.77
CA MET A 210 -9.98 14.64 5.09
C MET A 210 -11.38 15.25 5.01
N ARG A 211 -11.88 15.52 3.79
CA ARG A 211 -13.21 16.11 3.58
C ARG A 211 -14.29 15.03 3.56
N ASP A 212 -14.61 14.50 4.72
CA ASP A 212 -15.59 13.44 4.95
C ASP A 212 -15.46 12.31 3.90
N PRO A 213 -14.34 11.57 3.88
CA PRO A 213 -14.10 10.53 2.89
C PRO A 213 -15.12 9.39 2.99
N ILE A 214 -15.35 8.71 1.87
CA ILE A 214 -16.23 7.55 1.79
C ILE A 214 -15.55 6.34 2.42
N LEU A 215 -16.25 5.67 3.35
CA LEU A 215 -15.82 4.45 4.02
C LEU A 215 -16.38 3.19 3.35
N TYR A 216 -17.69 3.20 2.99
CA TYR A 216 -18.39 2.10 2.32
C TYR A 216 -19.24 2.62 1.16
N ARG A 217 -19.32 1.80 0.12
CA ARG A 217 -20.24 1.97 -1.01
C ARG A 217 -21.17 0.77 -1.16
N VAL A 218 -22.33 0.98 -1.75
CA VAL A 218 -23.22 -0.12 -2.21
C VAL A 218 -22.68 -0.65 -3.53
N LEU A 219 -22.56 -1.99 -3.63
CA LEU A 219 -22.18 -2.68 -4.85
C LEU A 219 -22.81 -4.08 -4.86
N HIS A 220 -23.55 -4.40 -5.91
CA HIS A 220 -24.32 -5.63 -6.03
C HIS A 220 -23.61 -6.73 -6.85
N SER A 221 -22.29 -6.84 -6.66
CA SER A 221 -21.47 -7.85 -7.35
C SER A 221 -21.16 -9.03 -6.42
N GLU A 222 -21.03 -10.21 -7.00
CA GLU A 222 -20.55 -11.41 -6.32
C GLU A 222 -19.03 -11.31 -6.12
N HIS A 223 -18.58 -11.61 -4.89
CA HIS A 223 -17.17 -11.52 -4.53
C HIS A 223 -16.50 -12.90 -4.61
N HIS A 224 -15.30 -12.99 -5.19
CA HIS A 224 -14.59 -14.25 -5.43
C HIS A 224 -14.34 -15.09 -4.16
N GLN A 225 -14.19 -14.46 -2.97
CA GLN A 225 -13.99 -15.14 -1.70
C GLN A 225 -15.27 -15.26 -0.85
N THR A 226 -16.12 -14.24 -0.84
CA THR A 226 -17.27 -14.16 0.06
C THR A 226 -18.62 -14.38 -0.61
N GLY A 227 -18.64 -14.58 -1.95
CA GLY A 227 -19.86 -14.78 -2.73
C GLY A 227 -20.83 -13.60 -2.55
N ASP A 228 -22.09 -13.94 -2.34
CA ASP A 228 -23.20 -12.97 -2.19
C ASP A 228 -23.40 -12.42 -0.77
N LYS A 229 -22.49 -12.72 0.17
CA LYS A 229 -22.63 -12.34 1.58
C LYS A 229 -22.73 -10.83 1.77
N TRP A 230 -22.04 -10.03 0.97
CA TRP A 230 -21.94 -8.59 1.11
C TRP A 230 -22.62 -7.86 -0.05
N LYS A 231 -23.30 -6.76 0.27
CA LYS A 231 -23.89 -5.81 -0.69
C LYS A 231 -23.32 -4.40 -0.51
N ILE A 232 -22.38 -4.27 0.41
CA ILE A 232 -21.55 -3.07 0.63
C ILE A 232 -20.11 -3.46 0.72
N TYR A 233 -19.22 -2.62 0.21
CA TYR A 233 -17.79 -2.88 0.18
C TYR A 233 -17.03 -1.69 0.73
N PRO A 234 -16.00 -1.93 1.56
CA PRO A 234 -15.18 -0.88 2.11
C PRO A 234 -14.35 -0.22 1.02
N MET A 235 -14.10 1.07 1.14
CA MET A 235 -13.16 1.79 0.29
C MET A 235 -11.73 1.50 0.73
N TYR A 236 -10.79 1.62 -0.20
CA TYR A 236 -9.36 1.38 0.04
C TYR A 236 -8.84 2.11 1.27
N ASP A 237 -9.09 3.43 1.38
CA ASP A 237 -8.58 4.26 2.48
C ASP A 237 -9.11 3.83 3.86
N TYR A 238 -10.26 3.14 3.90
CA TYR A 238 -10.81 2.56 5.11
C TYR A 238 -10.27 1.17 5.40
N ALA A 239 -10.26 0.28 4.40
CA ALA A 239 -9.87 -1.12 4.58
C ALA A 239 -8.38 -1.28 4.85
N HIS A 240 -7.53 -0.54 4.15
CA HIS A 240 -6.09 -0.65 4.21
C HIS A 240 -5.49 -0.42 5.62
N PRO A 241 -5.69 0.74 6.30
CA PRO A 241 -5.17 0.97 7.65
C PRO A 241 -5.72 -0.02 8.67
N LEU A 242 -6.99 -0.40 8.55
CA LEU A 242 -7.64 -1.30 9.48
C LEU A 242 -7.19 -2.75 9.30
N SER A 243 -6.93 -3.19 8.07
CA SER A 243 -6.28 -4.48 7.80
C SER A 243 -4.86 -4.51 8.35
N ASP A 244 -4.10 -3.43 8.20
CA ASP A 244 -2.77 -3.29 8.81
C ASP A 244 -2.84 -3.44 10.34
N ALA A 245 -3.84 -2.80 10.97
CA ALA A 245 -4.06 -2.89 12.41
C ALA A 245 -4.45 -4.31 12.87
N ILE A 246 -5.31 -5.01 12.13
CA ILE A 246 -5.69 -6.41 12.41
C ILE A 246 -4.47 -7.33 12.34
N GLU A 247 -3.62 -7.13 11.35
CA GLU A 247 -2.44 -7.95 11.11
C GLU A 247 -1.25 -7.61 12.02
N GLY A 248 -1.32 -6.54 12.81
CA GLY A 248 -0.23 -6.08 13.65
C GLY A 248 0.96 -5.53 12.86
N ILE A 249 0.69 -4.95 11.70
CA ILE A 249 1.73 -4.27 10.90
C ILE A 249 2.33 -3.13 11.72
N THR A 250 3.65 -3.04 11.73
CA THR A 250 4.37 -1.96 12.41
C THR A 250 4.74 -0.85 11.43
N HIS A 251 5.22 -1.22 10.26
CA HIS A 251 5.69 -0.32 9.22
C HIS A 251 4.91 -0.57 7.93
N SER A 252 3.95 0.29 7.67
CA SER A 252 3.12 0.30 6.47
C SER A 252 3.83 1.08 5.37
N LEU A 253 4.67 0.40 4.57
CA LEU A 253 5.46 1.05 3.53
C LEU A 253 4.65 1.21 2.25
N CYS A 254 4.60 2.42 1.71
CA CYS A 254 3.90 2.74 0.47
C CYS A 254 4.68 3.76 -0.39
N THR A 255 4.11 4.18 -1.50
CA THR A 255 4.72 5.21 -2.37
C THR A 255 4.26 6.61 -1.98
N LEU A 256 5.03 7.64 -2.35
CA LEU A 256 4.76 9.05 -2.04
C LEU A 256 3.37 9.55 -2.47
N GLU A 257 2.73 8.89 -3.43
CA GLU A 257 1.37 9.23 -3.86
C GLU A 257 0.31 9.06 -2.74
N PHE A 258 0.62 8.29 -1.69
CA PHE A 258 -0.25 8.09 -0.53
C PHE A 258 0.06 9.04 0.65
N GLN A 259 0.99 10.00 0.49
CA GLN A 259 1.34 10.92 1.55
C GLN A 259 0.14 11.73 2.05
N ASP A 260 -0.70 12.21 1.15
CA ASP A 260 -1.89 12.99 1.50
C ASP A 260 -3.00 12.13 2.12
N HIS A 261 -2.94 10.79 2.00
CA HIS A 261 -3.86 9.84 2.64
C HIS A 261 -3.46 9.51 4.08
N ARG A 262 -2.18 9.70 4.48
CA ARG A 262 -1.69 9.36 5.82
C ARG A 262 -2.47 10.02 6.96
N PRO A 263 -2.91 11.30 6.91
CA PRO A 263 -3.72 11.88 7.97
C PRO A 263 -5.03 11.13 8.21
N PHE A 264 -5.65 10.59 7.15
CA PHE A 264 -6.84 9.75 7.29
C PHE A 264 -6.50 8.35 7.82
N TYR A 265 -5.39 7.77 7.40
CA TYR A 265 -4.87 6.51 7.93
C TYR A 265 -4.71 6.58 9.46
N ASP A 266 -4.05 7.60 9.96
CA ASP A 266 -3.82 7.81 11.40
C ASP A 266 -5.16 8.06 12.13
N TRP A 267 -6.03 8.88 11.56
CA TRP A 267 -7.34 9.21 12.12
C TRP A 267 -8.21 7.96 12.31
N ILE A 268 -8.31 7.09 11.31
CA ILE A 268 -9.20 5.92 11.39
C ILE A 268 -8.67 4.87 12.38
N VAL A 269 -7.35 4.65 12.43
CA VAL A 269 -6.72 3.73 13.40
C VAL A 269 -6.96 4.21 14.84
N GLU A 270 -6.82 5.52 15.09
CA GLU A 270 -7.11 6.12 16.39
C GLU A 270 -8.59 5.96 16.78
N LYS A 271 -9.51 6.21 15.86
CA LYS A 271 -10.96 6.18 16.13
C LYS A 271 -11.48 4.79 16.48
N VAL A 272 -11.00 3.74 15.83
CA VAL A 272 -11.42 2.38 16.13
C VAL A 272 -10.72 1.80 17.37
N LYS A 273 -9.67 2.46 17.90
CA LYS A 273 -8.91 2.05 19.07
C LYS A 273 -8.40 0.62 18.95
N SER A 274 -7.80 0.29 17.81
CA SER A 274 -7.22 -1.03 17.59
C SER A 274 -6.08 -1.32 18.57
N LYS A 275 -5.80 -2.61 18.83
CA LYS A 275 -4.70 -3.02 19.72
C LYS A 275 -3.32 -2.70 19.14
N ALA A 276 -3.17 -2.84 17.83
CA ALA A 276 -1.96 -2.48 17.13
C ALA A 276 -2.15 -1.13 16.46
N VAL A 277 -1.12 -0.30 16.51
CA VAL A 277 -1.10 1.02 15.90
C VAL A 277 -0.03 0.99 14.80
N PRO A 278 -0.42 0.65 13.57
CA PRO A 278 0.48 0.69 12.44
C PRO A 278 0.81 2.13 12.07
N HIS A 279 2.02 2.36 11.52
CA HIS A 279 2.42 3.66 11.00
C HIS A 279 2.74 3.58 9.51
N GLN A 280 2.21 4.54 8.75
CA GLN A 280 2.47 4.64 7.32
C GLN A 280 3.72 5.46 7.05
N TYR A 281 4.60 4.92 6.18
CA TYR A 281 5.82 5.58 5.72
C TYR A 281 5.88 5.53 4.20
N GLU A 282 6.18 6.65 3.56
CA GLU A 282 6.21 6.77 2.12
C GLU A 282 7.63 6.76 1.58
N SER A 283 7.83 6.00 0.52
CA SER A 283 9.08 5.94 -0.23
C SER A 283 8.91 6.48 -1.65
N SER A 284 10.01 6.89 -2.28
CA SER A 284 9.98 7.36 -3.66
C SER A 284 9.42 6.30 -4.62
N ARG A 285 8.71 6.74 -5.65
CA ARG A 285 8.27 5.87 -6.75
C ARG A 285 9.48 5.46 -7.61
N LEU A 286 9.44 4.24 -8.15
CA LEU A 286 10.37 3.83 -9.19
C LEU A 286 9.96 4.50 -10.51
N ASN A 287 10.84 5.33 -11.04
CA ASN A 287 10.72 5.89 -12.38
C ASN A 287 11.73 5.20 -13.29
N VAL A 288 11.25 4.65 -14.39
CA VAL A 288 12.08 3.98 -15.39
C VAL A 288 11.83 4.66 -16.73
N ASP A 289 12.91 5.13 -17.35
CA ASP A 289 12.83 5.75 -18.68
C ASP A 289 12.53 4.69 -19.74
N TYR A 290 11.82 5.11 -20.77
CA TYR A 290 11.42 4.27 -21.93
C TYR A 290 10.58 3.02 -21.57
N THR A 291 10.00 2.98 -20.36
CA THR A 291 9.23 1.82 -19.88
C THR A 291 7.82 2.22 -19.46
N ILE A 292 6.82 1.45 -19.90
CA ILE A 292 5.43 1.62 -19.49
C ILE A 292 5.20 0.87 -18.18
N THR A 293 4.88 1.58 -17.09
CA THR A 293 4.58 0.99 -15.77
C THR A 293 3.11 1.11 -15.38
N SER A 294 2.24 1.47 -16.31
CA SER A 294 0.80 1.64 -16.07
C SER A 294 0.03 0.39 -16.49
N LYS A 295 -0.59 -0.35 -15.55
CA LYS A 295 -1.48 -1.49 -15.81
C LYS A 295 -2.47 -1.24 -16.94
N ARG A 296 -3.16 -0.10 -16.91
CA ARG A 296 -4.13 0.27 -17.95
C ARG A 296 -3.51 0.41 -19.35
N LYS A 297 -2.29 0.92 -19.44
CA LYS A 297 -1.58 1.03 -20.72
C LYS A 297 -1.07 -0.33 -21.18
N LEU A 298 -0.55 -1.15 -20.27
CA LEU A 298 -0.11 -2.52 -20.57
C LEU A 298 -1.28 -3.37 -21.07
N ARG A 299 -2.44 -3.32 -20.40
CA ARG A 299 -3.67 -4.01 -20.85
C ARG A 299 -4.04 -3.63 -22.28
N LYS A 300 -3.96 -2.35 -22.65
CA LYS A 300 -4.23 -1.90 -24.03
C LYS A 300 -3.27 -2.48 -25.06
N LEU A 301 -2.03 -2.79 -24.69
CA LEU A 301 -1.09 -3.44 -25.60
C LEU A 301 -1.51 -4.88 -25.88
N VAL A 302 -1.98 -5.60 -24.85
CA VAL A 302 -2.49 -6.97 -24.98
C VAL A 302 -3.80 -6.98 -25.78
N GLU A 303 -4.79 -6.19 -25.38
CA GLU A 303 -6.10 -6.10 -26.03
C GLU A 303 -6.01 -5.63 -27.48
N GLY A 304 -5.07 -4.76 -27.80
CA GLY A 304 -4.81 -4.25 -29.14
C GLY A 304 -3.96 -5.15 -30.04
N GLY A 305 -3.51 -6.32 -29.51
CA GLY A 305 -2.70 -7.27 -30.27
C GLY A 305 -1.28 -6.77 -30.60
N TYR A 306 -0.77 -5.75 -29.88
CA TYR A 306 0.60 -5.25 -30.07
C TYR A 306 1.65 -6.19 -29.47
N VAL A 307 1.24 -7.02 -28.51
CA VAL A 307 2.01 -8.07 -27.85
C VAL A 307 1.18 -9.34 -27.81
N ASN A 308 1.81 -10.51 -27.64
CA ASN A 308 1.14 -11.81 -27.67
C ASN A 308 0.34 -12.11 -26.38
N GLY A 309 0.69 -11.45 -25.28
CA GLY A 309 0.06 -11.63 -23.96
C GLY A 309 0.81 -10.85 -22.89
N TRP A 310 0.44 -11.09 -21.65
CA TRP A 310 1.11 -10.50 -20.48
C TRP A 310 2.52 -11.05 -20.25
N ASP A 311 2.79 -12.25 -20.76
CA ASP A 311 4.05 -12.98 -20.73
C ASP A 311 4.95 -12.71 -21.96
N ASP A 312 4.56 -11.77 -22.82
CA ASP A 312 5.39 -11.35 -23.94
C ASP A 312 6.70 -10.71 -23.44
N PRO A 313 7.89 -11.14 -23.90
CA PRO A 313 9.20 -10.63 -23.41
C PRO A 313 9.44 -9.14 -23.66
N ARG A 314 8.55 -8.46 -24.38
CA ARG A 314 8.55 -7.00 -24.54
C ARG A 314 7.75 -6.28 -23.46
N MET A 315 7.04 -7.01 -22.62
CA MET A 315 6.24 -6.46 -21.54
C MET A 315 7.11 -6.29 -20.27
N PRO A 316 7.03 -5.14 -19.56
CA PRO A 316 7.71 -4.92 -18.29
C PRO A 316 6.94 -5.55 -17.11
N THR A 317 6.40 -6.72 -17.30
CA THR A 317 5.74 -7.57 -16.30
C THR A 317 6.74 -8.56 -15.72
N VAL A 318 6.46 -9.14 -14.57
CA VAL A 318 7.33 -10.16 -13.96
C VAL A 318 7.28 -11.46 -14.77
N VAL A 319 6.14 -11.76 -15.37
CA VAL A 319 5.96 -12.96 -16.24
C VAL A 319 6.48 -12.77 -17.65
N GLY A 320 6.72 -11.56 -18.13
CA GLY A 320 7.31 -11.22 -19.45
C GLY A 320 8.77 -10.84 -19.35
#